data_1af128129b15a172ed4bda9a088e7681
#
_entry.id   1af128129b15a172ed4bda9a088e7681
#
_cell.length_a   1.000
_cell.length_b   1.000
_cell.length_c   1.000
_cell.angle_alpha   90.00
_cell.angle_beta   90.00
_cell.angle_gamma   90.00
#
_symmetry.space_group_name_H-M   'P 1'
#
loop_
_entity.id
_entity.type
_entity.pdbx_description
1 polymer ?
#
loop_
_entity_poly.entity_id
_entity_poly.type
_entity_poly.pdbx_seq_one_letter_code
_entity_poly.pdbx_strand_id
1 'polypeptide(L)'
;GTVIPRLSIYDAVLPVPGEWLDELSRGDEIRFVDGRGARRTMKIVDETDSGLRAESEKTAYLTPDTLLRCGKRGETEKPGVRVCGIAPREDHITLRQGDLLTLRPDLSPGSPPEYDESGNVISPATVGCTIPEILKDVKIGEHVWFDDGKIGGIVEEKTAGGLQIRIMHTSLASAKLSSDKGINFPESELDLPAITPADIPVLEFIAEHADIAGMSFANTPDDVKSLLDHLGQMGKKGLPIVLKIETRRGFANLPAMLLEAMKNPACGVMIARGDLAVELGFERLAEVQEEILWLCEAAHVPAIWATQVLESLAKQGSPTRAEITDAAMGNRAECVMLNKGPHILEAVNALNDILKRMETHQLKKMSMLRELRLAYNFPR
;
A
#
# COMPACT_ATOMS: atom_id res chain seq x y z
N GLY A 1 0.48 -36.07 1.28
CA GLY A 1 0.47 -34.92 2.19
C GLY A 1 1.88 -34.37 2.30
N THR A 2 2.09 -33.14 1.85
CA THR A 2 3.39 -32.46 1.90
C THR A 2 3.68 -32.07 3.35
N VAL A 3 4.63 -32.73 3.99
CA VAL A 3 5.11 -32.34 5.32
C VAL A 3 6.03 -31.13 5.13
N ILE A 4 5.60 -29.95 5.53
CA ILE A 4 6.44 -28.76 5.57
C ILE A 4 7.31 -28.85 6.84
N PRO A 5 8.65 -28.98 6.75
CA PRO A 5 9.51 -29.01 7.92
C PRO A 5 9.37 -27.72 8.74
N ARG A 6 9.55 -27.81 10.06
CA ARG A 6 9.59 -26.61 10.91
C ARG A 6 10.76 -25.72 10.48
N LEU A 7 10.45 -24.51 10.04
CA LEU A 7 11.38 -23.47 9.55
C LEU A 7 12.49 -23.05 10.53
N SER A 8 12.51 -23.57 11.75
CA SER A 8 13.45 -23.14 12.80
C SER A 8 14.91 -23.59 12.62
N ILE A 9 15.21 -24.46 11.64
CA ILE A 9 16.56 -25.02 11.43
C ILE A 9 17.15 -24.60 10.08
N TYR A 10 16.33 -24.11 9.15
CA TYR A 10 16.72 -23.74 7.79
C TYR A 10 16.35 -22.29 7.51
N ASP A 11 17.18 -21.60 6.74
CA ASP A 11 16.91 -20.22 6.31
C ASP A 11 15.73 -20.14 5.36
N ALA A 12 15.51 -21.16 4.54
CA ALA A 12 14.39 -21.28 3.62
C ALA A 12 14.08 -22.74 3.26
N VAL A 13 12.85 -23.00 2.84
CA VAL A 13 12.40 -24.25 2.24
C VAL A 13 11.97 -23.96 0.81
N LEU A 14 12.53 -24.68 -0.15
CA LEU A 14 12.28 -24.53 -1.57
C LEU A 14 11.47 -25.71 -2.08
N PRO A 15 10.15 -25.57 -2.30
CA PRO A 15 9.35 -26.62 -2.90
C PRO A 15 9.74 -26.78 -4.38
N VAL A 16 10.05 -28.01 -4.76
CA VAL A 16 10.35 -28.43 -6.14
C VAL A 16 9.64 -29.75 -6.43
N PRO A 17 9.44 -30.13 -7.72
CA PRO A 17 8.86 -31.41 -8.07
C PRO A 17 9.66 -32.59 -7.50
N GLY A 18 8.96 -33.58 -6.92
CA GLY A 18 9.60 -34.75 -6.30
C GLY A 18 10.45 -35.55 -7.27
N GLU A 19 9.99 -35.76 -8.50
CA GLU A 19 10.73 -36.43 -9.56
C GLU A 19 12.12 -35.83 -9.81
N TRP A 20 12.24 -34.51 -9.68
CA TRP A 20 13.53 -33.82 -9.83
C TRP A 20 14.42 -33.99 -8.60
N LEU A 21 13.82 -34.05 -7.39
CA LEU A 21 14.55 -34.32 -6.15
C LEU A 21 15.17 -35.74 -6.14
N ASP A 22 14.43 -36.71 -6.66
CA ASP A 22 14.87 -38.11 -6.71
C ASP A 22 16.11 -38.32 -7.63
N GLU A 23 16.36 -37.38 -8.52
CA GLU A 23 17.52 -37.37 -9.41
C GLU A 23 18.79 -36.73 -8.80
N LEU A 24 18.65 -36.11 -7.63
CA LEU A 24 19.76 -35.40 -6.96
C LEU A 24 20.38 -36.23 -5.85
N SER A 25 21.64 -36.04 -5.65
CA SER A 25 22.43 -36.74 -4.65
C SER A 25 23.34 -35.79 -3.86
N ARG A 26 23.77 -36.23 -2.69
CA ARG A 26 24.75 -35.51 -1.87
C ARG A 26 26.00 -35.19 -2.67
N GLY A 27 26.39 -33.90 -2.66
CA GLY A 27 27.53 -33.37 -3.37
C GLY A 27 27.20 -32.72 -4.70
N ASP A 28 25.99 -32.87 -5.21
CA ASP A 28 25.56 -32.20 -6.44
C ASP A 28 25.45 -30.68 -6.25
N GLU A 29 25.77 -29.97 -7.33
CA GLU A 29 25.67 -28.49 -7.38
C GLU A 29 24.48 -28.07 -8.17
N ILE A 30 23.61 -27.24 -7.54
CA ILE A 30 22.44 -26.61 -8.17
C ILE A 30 22.83 -25.17 -8.50
N ARG A 31 22.72 -24.81 -9.78
CA ARG A 31 23.04 -23.49 -10.33
C ARG A 31 21.77 -22.76 -10.71
N PHE A 32 21.75 -21.47 -10.48
CA PHE A 32 20.62 -20.60 -10.85
C PHE A 32 21.06 -19.15 -10.99
N VAL A 33 20.20 -18.36 -11.62
CA VAL A 33 20.30 -16.91 -11.60
C VAL A 33 19.24 -16.41 -10.60
N ASP A 34 19.66 -15.67 -9.61
CA ASP A 34 18.75 -15.15 -8.60
C ASP A 34 17.92 -13.96 -9.14
N GLY A 35 16.88 -13.52 -8.41
CA GLY A 35 16.00 -12.43 -8.80
C GLY A 35 16.70 -11.07 -9.01
N ARG A 36 17.95 -10.92 -8.60
CA ARG A 36 18.81 -9.76 -8.86
C ARG A 36 19.77 -9.95 -10.04
N GLY A 37 19.61 -11.03 -10.80
CA GLY A 37 20.45 -11.34 -11.96
C GLY A 37 21.82 -11.93 -11.61
N ALA A 38 22.12 -12.19 -10.35
CA ALA A 38 23.39 -12.76 -9.95
C ALA A 38 23.40 -14.28 -10.09
N ARG A 39 24.50 -14.84 -10.65
CA ARG A 39 24.70 -16.29 -10.70
C ARG A 39 25.01 -16.82 -9.32
N ARG A 40 24.27 -17.85 -8.91
CA ARG A 40 24.37 -18.51 -7.60
C ARG A 40 24.53 -20.00 -7.75
N THR A 41 25.14 -20.59 -6.74
CA THR A 41 25.28 -22.04 -6.62
C THR A 41 24.96 -22.45 -5.20
N MET A 42 24.20 -23.54 -5.04
CA MET A 42 24.04 -24.23 -3.76
C MET A 42 24.48 -25.70 -3.93
N LYS A 43 25.02 -26.26 -2.87
CA LYS A 43 25.55 -27.64 -2.86
C LYS A 43 24.70 -28.50 -1.95
N ILE A 44 24.29 -29.66 -2.42
CA ILE A 44 23.56 -30.64 -1.60
C ILE A 44 24.56 -31.27 -0.60
N VAL A 45 24.24 -31.08 0.69
CA VAL A 45 25.13 -31.50 1.78
C VAL A 45 24.59 -32.73 2.53
N ASP A 46 23.26 -32.93 2.54
CA ASP A 46 22.62 -34.00 3.29
C ASP A 46 21.26 -34.37 2.74
N GLU A 47 20.77 -35.57 3.09
CA GLU A 47 19.40 -36.05 2.85
C GLU A 47 18.63 -36.03 4.16
N THR A 48 17.36 -35.67 4.11
CA THR A 48 16.47 -35.63 5.26
C THR A 48 15.18 -36.40 4.96
N ASP A 49 14.42 -36.74 5.98
CA ASP A 49 13.12 -37.45 5.82
C ASP A 49 12.11 -36.71 4.94
N SER A 50 12.32 -35.40 4.70
CA SER A 50 11.38 -34.55 3.97
C SER A 50 11.99 -33.92 2.70
N GLY A 51 13.23 -34.26 2.31
CA GLY A 51 13.89 -33.74 1.13
C GLY A 51 15.40 -33.63 1.27
N LEU A 52 16.02 -32.76 0.50
CA LEU A 52 17.46 -32.55 0.48
C LEU A 52 17.84 -31.24 1.19
N ARG A 53 18.91 -31.28 1.96
CA ARG A 53 19.54 -30.09 2.53
C ARG A 53 20.63 -29.58 1.60
N ALA A 54 20.51 -28.31 1.21
CA ALA A 54 21.52 -27.65 0.40
C ALA A 54 22.04 -26.38 1.11
N GLU A 55 23.32 -26.07 0.87
CA GLU A 55 23.99 -24.90 1.43
C GLU A 55 24.51 -23.99 0.31
N SER A 56 24.37 -22.68 0.50
CA SER A 56 24.92 -21.64 -0.38
C SER A 56 25.84 -20.74 0.42
N GLU A 57 27.02 -20.42 -0.13
CA GLU A 57 27.98 -19.51 0.51
C GLU A 57 27.56 -18.06 0.48
N LYS A 58 26.61 -17.71 -0.39
CA LYS A 58 26.13 -16.33 -0.60
C LYS A 58 24.63 -16.26 -0.51
N THR A 59 24.13 -15.17 0.04
CA THR A 59 22.71 -14.86 0.03
C THR A 59 22.18 -14.84 -1.40
N ALA A 60 21.04 -15.49 -1.63
CA ALA A 60 20.37 -15.56 -2.92
C ALA A 60 18.91 -15.14 -2.78
N TYR A 61 18.39 -14.46 -3.80
CA TYR A 61 17.00 -14.02 -3.86
C TYR A 61 16.27 -14.89 -4.87
N LEU A 62 15.39 -15.74 -4.36
CA LEU A 62 14.65 -16.70 -5.19
C LEU A 62 13.24 -16.17 -5.46
N THR A 63 12.80 -16.28 -6.70
CA THR A 63 11.44 -15.96 -7.15
C THR A 63 10.77 -17.23 -7.69
N PRO A 64 9.45 -17.28 -7.85
CA PRO A 64 8.76 -18.40 -8.50
C PRO A 64 9.28 -18.71 -9.90
N ASP A 65 9.88 -17.73 -10.59
CA ASP A 65 10.47 -17.88 -11.92
C ASP A 65 11.91 -18.34 -11.90
N THR A 66 12.55 -18.45 -10.73
CA THR A 66 13.92 -18.90 -10.61
C THR A 66 14.03 -20.34 -11.10
N LEU A 67 14.87 -20.54 -12.13
CA LEU A 67 15.11 -21.84 -12.74
C LEU A 67 16.35 -22.49 -12.11
N LEU A 68 16.14 -23.59 -11.39
CA LEU A 68 17.21 -24.38 -10.78
C LEU A 68 17.70 -25.42 -11.79
N ARG A 69 19.00 -25.52 -11.95
CA ARG A 69 19.64 -26.49 -12.85
C ARG A 69 20.69 -27.27 -12.09
N CYS A 70 20.65 -28.60 -12.21
CA CYS A 70 21.70 -29.49 -11.71
C CYS A 70 22.56 -29.96 -12.87
N GLY A 71 23.86 -29.91 -12.69
CA GLY A 71 24.82 -30.44 -13.67
C GLY A 71 26.18 -30.65 -13.04
N LYS A 72 26.75 -31.83 -13.20
CA LYS A 72 28.18 -32.04 -12.90
C LYS A 72 29.02 -31.33 -13.96
N ARG A 73 30.17 -30.82 -13.54
CA ARG A 73 31.11 -30.12 -14.42
C ARG A 73 31.54 -31.07 -15.55
N GLY A 74 31.01 -30.86 -16.79
CA GLY A 74 31.37 -31.68 -17.96
C GLY A 74 30.26 -32.61 -18.47
N GLU A 75 29.10 -32.68 -17.82
CA GLU A 75 27.91 -33.42 -18.30
C GLU A 75 26.90 -32.47 -18.93
N THR A 76 26.05 -33.01 -19.82
CA THR A 76 24.95 -32.26 -20.43
C THR A 76 24.00 -31.78 -19.34
N GLU A 77 23.72 -30.48 -19.29
CA GLU A 77 22.80 -29.90 -18.30
C GLU A 77 21.44 -30.58 -18.40
N LYS A 78 20.93 -31.10 -17.27
CA LYS A 78 19.59 -31.63 -17.15
C LYS A 78 18.56 -30.53 -17.28
N PRO A 79 17.30 -30.83 -17.69
CA PRO A 79 16.23 -29.86 -17.70
C PRO A 79 16.10 -29.14 -16.34
N GLY A 80 16.08 -27.83 -16.36
CA GLY A 80 15.93 -27.04 -15.15
C GLY A 80 14.50 -27.09 -14.63
N VAL A 81 14.32 -26.98 -13.31
CA VAL A 81 13.02 -26.93 -12.63
C VAL A 81 12.78 -25.56 -12.01
N ARG A 82 11.55 -25.09 -12.06
CA ARG A 82 11.15 -23.86 -11.35
C ARG A 82 10.82 -24.16 -9.91
N VAL A 83 11.14 -23.23 -9.03
CA VAL A 83 10.73 -23.31 -7.63
C VAL A 83 9.21 -23.08 -7.55
N CYS A 84 8.49 -23.97 -6.88
CA CYS A 84 7.04 -23.93 -6.77
C CYS A 84 6.64 -23.48 -5.36
N GLY A 85 5.58 -22.64 -5.25
CA GLY A 85 4.94 -22.36 -3.96
C GLY A 85 5.84 -21.73 -2.88
N ILE A 86 6.79 -20.88 -3.28
CA ILE A 86 7.56 -20.09 -2.30
C ILE A 86 6.57 -19.14 -1.63
N ALA A 87 6.43 -19.27 -0.29
CA ALA A 87 5.78 -18.22 0.47
C ALA A 87 6.64 -16.94 0.35
N PRO A 88 6.08 -15.80 -0.07
CA PRO A 88 6.84 -14.56 -0.11
C PRO A 88 7.36 -14.28 1.29
N ARG A 89 8.66 -14.15 1.45
CA ARG A 89 9.25 -13.59 2.65
C ARG A 89 9.10 -12.08 2.53
N GLU A 90 8.40 -11.47 3.47
CA GLU A 90 8.41 -10.02 3.61
C GLU A 90 9.84 -9.59 3.96
N ASP A 91 10.60 -9.23 2.95
CA ASP A 91 11.89 -8.58 3.15
C ASP A 91 11.66 -7.07 3.23
N HIS A 92 12.54 -6.37 3.93
CA HIS A 92 12.44 -4.93 4.10
C HIS A 92 13.81 -4.28 3.91
N ILE A 93 13.80 -3.06 3.42
CA ILE A 93 14.97 -2.20 3.36
C ILE A 93 14.93 -1.29 4.58
N THR A 94 16.01 -1.24 5.35
CA THR A 94 16.13 -0.30 6.46
C THR A 94 16.73 1.00 5.95
N LEU A 95 16.03 2.10 6.15
CA LEU A 95 16.42 3.46 5.76
C LEU A 95 16.59 4.34 6.99
N ARG A 96 17.55 5.27 6.90
CA ARG A 96 17.86 6.29 7.92
C ARG A 96 17.76 7.67 7.30
N GLN A 97 17.60 8.67 8.12
CA GLN A 97 17.72 10.05 7.68
C GLN A 97 19.12 10.28 7.07
N GLY A 98 19.17 10.90 5.91
CA GLY A 98 20.38 11.13 5.13
C GLY A 98 20.68 10.08 4.07
N ASP A 99 20.03 8.92 4.11
CA ASP A 99 20.20 7.90 3.07
C ASP A 99 19.69 8.37 1.71
N LEU A 100 20.25 7.79 0.65
CA LEU A 100 19.75 7.91 -0.72
C LEU A 100 18.93 6.67 -1.08
N LEU A 101 17.75 6.91 -1.65
CA LEU A 101 16.86 5.89 -2.19
C LEU A 101 16.60 6.17 -3.67
N THR A 102 16.84 5.20 -4.53
CA THR A 102 16.43 5.27 -5.94
C THR A 102 15.11 4.57 -6.13
N LEU A 103 14.08 5.33 -6.48
CA LEU A 103 12.77 4.82 -6.89
C LEU A 103 12.81 4.54 -8.40
N ARG A 104 12.82 3.24 -8.75
CA ARG A 104 13.04 2.77 -10.13
C ARG A 104 11.74 2.51 -10.88
N PRO A 105 11.76 2.63 -12.21
CA PRO A 105 10.60 2.30 -13.05
C PRO A 105 10.39 0.80 -13.25
N ASP A 106 11.32 -0.05 -12.83
CA ASP A 106 11.22 -1.51 -12.94
C ASP A 106 10.91 -2.17 -11.59
N LEU A 107 10.37 -3.38 -11.63
CA LEU A 107 9.98 -4.14 -10.44
C LEU A 107 11.06 -5.15 -10.00
N SER A 108 12.33 -4.95 -10.38
CA SER A 108 13.41 -5.77 -9.84
C SER A 108 13.47 -5.65 -8.31
N PRO A 109 13.85 -6.72 -7.59
CA PRO A 109 13.95 -6.69 -6.14
C PRO A 109 14.75 -5.50 -5.63
N GLY A 110 14.25 -4.85 -4.60
CA GLY A 110 14.93 -3.73 -3.95
C GLY A 110 16.27 -4.15 -3.34
N SER A 111 17.15 -3.19 -3.10
CA SER A 111 18.42 -3.41 -2.39
C SER A 111 18.60 -2.41 -1.26
N PRO A 112 19.18 -2.82 -0.12
CA PRO A 112 19.53 -1.88 0.95
C PRO A 112 20.65 -0.93 0.50
N PRO A 113 20.85 0.21 1.18
CA PRO A 113 21.98 1.08 0.94
C PRO A 113 23.28 0.41 1.38
N GLU A 114 24.37 0.72 0.69
CA GLU A 114 25.73 0.29 1.07
C GLU A 114 26.50 1.51 1.60
N TYR A 115 27.30 1.28 2.65
CA TYR A 115 28.07 2.33 3.33
C TYR A 115 29.56 2.02 3.31
N ASP A 116 30.39 3.06 3.27
CA ASP A 116 31.83 2.93 3.52
C ASP A 116 32.14 2.77 5.03
N GLU A 117 33.42 2.56 5.35
CA GLU A 117 33.88 2.42 6.75
C GLU A 117 33.63 3.68 7.59
N SER A 118 33.42 4.84 6.94
CA SER A 118 33.12 6.13 7.58
C SER A 118 31.62 6.38 7.73
N GLY A 119 30.76 5.49 7.21
CA GLY A 119 29.30 5.59 7.25
C GLY A 119 28.69 6.43 6.14
N ASN A 120 29.45 6.80 5.09
CA ASN A 120 28.91 7.47 3.92
C ASN A 120 28.27 6.46 2.96
N VAL A 121 27.19 6.87 2.30
CA VAL A 121 26.50 6.03 1.30
C VAL A 121 27.39 5.84 0.06
N ILE A 122 27.81 4.59 -0.21
CA ILE A 122 28.53 4.20 -1.44
C ILE A 122 27.54 3.90 -2.55
N SER A 123 26.46 3.17 -2.21
CA SER A 123 25.40 2.80 -3.14
C SER A 123 24.04 3.11 -2.54
N PRO A 124 23.15 3.80 -3.27
CA PRO A 124 21.81 4.11 -2.76
C PRO A 124 20.99 2.83 -2.59
N ALA A 125 20.04 2.87 -1.65
CA ALA A 125 18.98 1.89 -1.61
C ALA A 125 18.18 1.94 -2.91
N THR A 126 17.56 0.83 -3.31
CA THR A 126 16.71 0.81 -4.51
C THR A 126 15.38 0.14 -4.24
N VAL A 127 14.29 0.68 -4.77
CA VAL A 127 12.95 0.05 -4.79
C VAL A 127 12.29 0.30 -6.14
N GLY A 128 11.40 -0.60 -6.55
CA GLY A 128 10.60 -0.44 -7.76
C GLY A 128 9.28 0.28 -7.49
N CYS A 129 8.79 1.00 -8.50
CA CYS A 129 7.45 1.61 -8.51
C CYS A 129 6.52 0.77 -9.39
N THR A 130 5.34 0.38 -8.87
CA THR A 130 4.35 -0.42 -9.62
C THR A 130 3.67 0.36 -10.74
N ILE A 131 3.71 1.69 -10.70
CA ILE A 131 3.15 2.59 -11.71
C ILE A 131 4.26 3.53 -12.17
N PRO A 132 5.21 3.05 -13.02
CA PRO A 132 6.40 3.82 -13.38
C PRO A 132 6.10 5.09 -14.19
N GLU A 133 4.93 5.18 -14.81
CA GLU A 133 4.50 6.33 -15.61
C GLU A 133 4.46 7.63 -14.80
N ILE A 134 4.19 7.55 -13.48
CA ILE A 134 4.12 8.74 -12.61
C ILE A 134 5.47 9.40 -12.40
N LEU A 135 6.58 8.65 -12.52
CA LEU A 135 7.91 9.18 -12.26
C LEU A 135 8.29 10.32 -13.21
N LYS A 136 7.64 10.37 -14.39
CA LYS A 136 7.82 11.48 -15.34
C LYS A 136 7.25 12.81 -14.84
N ASP A 137 6.18 12.77 -14.03
CA ASP A 137 5.42 13.93 -13.57
C ASP A 137 6.02 14.57 -12.31
N VAL A 138 6.77 13.78 -11.54
CA VAL A 138 7.44 14.23 -10.31
C VAL A 138 8.61 15.15 -10.65
N LYS A 139 8.75 16.26 -9.92
CA LYS A 139 9.80 17.27 -10.13
C LYS A 139 10.86 17.22 -9.02
N ILE A 140 12.05 17.69 -9.35
CA ILE A 140 13.13 17.86 -8.38
C ILE A 140 12.68 18.89 -7.32
N GLY A 141 12.93 18.57 -6.05
CA GLY A 141 12.54 19.38 -4.89
C GLY A 141 11.18 19.00 -4.29
N GLU A 142 10.36 18.17 -4.97
CA GLU A 142 9.09 17.71 -4.43
C GLU A 142 9.29 16.61 -3.37
N HIS A 143 8.34 16.55 -2.43
CA HIS A 143 8.36 15.55 -1.36
C HIS A 143 7.76 14.21 -1.83
N VAL A 144 8.34 13.14 -1.30
CA VAL A 144 7.84 11.76 -1.49
C VAL A 144 7.71 11.10 -0.14
N TRP A 145 6.56 10.48 0.12
CA TRP A 145 6.29 9.76 1.35
C TRP A 145 5.99 8.29 1.08
N PHE A 146 6.48 7.43 1.97
CA PHE A 146 6.29 5.98 1.91
C PHE A 146 5.65 5.47 3.21
N ASP A 147 4.85 4.39 3.10
CA ASP A 147 4.24 3.67 4.22
C ASP A 147 3.49 4.61 5.18
N ASP A 148 2.45 5.28 4.68
CA ASP A 148 1.60 6.21 5.44
C ASP A 148 2.40 7.33 6.17
N GLY A 149 3.43 7.85 5.50
CA GLY A 149 4.23 8.95 6.02
C GLY A 149 5.33 8.55 7.02
N LYS A 150 5.60 7.27 7.23
CA LYS A 150 6.67 6.80 8.12
C LYS A 150 8.06 7.13 7.62
N ILE A 151 8.22 7.22 6.29
CA ILE A 151 9.46 7.58 5.63
C ILE A 151 9.16 8.72 4.67
N GLY A 152 9.88 9.81 4.79
CA GLY A 152 9.73 10.99 3.94
C GLY A 152 11.06 11.40 3.32
N GLY A 153 11.04 11.83 2.08
CA GLY A 153 12.22 12.32 1.38
C GLY A 153 11.91 13.42 0.38
N ILE A 154 12.96 13.97 -0.19
CA ILE A 154 12.90 14.99 -1.24
C ILE A 154 13.62 14.45 -2.47
N VAL A 155 13.04 14.66 -3.65
CA VAL A 155 13.64 14.30 -4.93
C VAL A 155 14.82 15.24 -5.19
N GLU A 156 16.03 14.70 -5.19
CA GLU A 156 17.26 15.46 -5.48
C GLU A 156 17.62 15.40 -6.96
N GLU A 157 17.39 14.27 -7.61
CA GLU A 157 17.78 14.05 -9.01
C GLU A 157 16.77 13.16 -9.73
N LYS A 158 16.64 13.39 -11.04
CA LYS A 158 15.83 12.58 -11.94
C LYS A 158 16.72 12.05 -13.05
N THR A 159 16.86 10.74 -13.12
CA THR A 159 17.73 10.04 -14.08
C THR A 159 16.94 9.06 -14.93
N ALA A 160 17.57 8.48 -15.93
CA ALA A 160 16.97 7.37 -16.69
C ALA A 160 16.70 6.13 -15.83
N GLY A 161 17.42 5.99 -14.69
CA GLY A 161 17.25 4.89 -13.73
C GLY A 161 16.12 5.12 -12.71
N GLY A 162 15.50 6.30 -12.69
CA GLY A 162 14.44 6.66 -11.76
C GLY A 162 14.67 7.97 -11.01
N LEU A 163 13.97 8.13 -9.88
CA LEU A 163 14.12 9.30 -9.00
C LEU A 163 15.11 8.98 -7.87
N GLN A 164 16.09 9.85 -7.68
CA GLN A 164 16.94 9.83 -6.49
C GLN A 164 16.30 10.68 -5.39
N ILE A 165 16.04 10.06 -4.26
CA ILE A 165 15.32 10.65 -3.14
C ILE A 165 16.24 10.67 -1.93
N ARG A 166 16.47 11.85 -1.35
CA ARG A 166 17.16 12.01 -0.07
C ARG A 166 16.15 11.79 1.04
N ILE A 167 16.40 10.82 1.92
CA ILE A 167 15.55 10.56 3.07
C ILE A 167 15.74 11.67 4.11
N MET A 168 14.68 12.44 4.36
CA MET A 168 14.68 13.56 5.29
C MET A 168 13.99 13.23 6.60
N HIS A 169 13.10 12.25 6.61
CA HIS A 169 12.31 11.86 7.77
C HIS A 169 12.17 10.33 7.87
N THR A 170 12.32 9.85 9.09
CA THR A 170 11.95 8.48 9.48
C THR A 170 11.23 8.53 10.83
N SER A 171 10.20 7.73 11.03
CA SER A 171 9.38 7.72 12.27
C SER A 171 10.17 7.39 13.55
N LEU A 172 11.31 6.73 13.41
CA LEU A 172 12.28 6.39 14.46
C LEU A 172 13.69 6.68 13.94
N ALA A 173 14.75 6.31 14.65
CA ALA A 173 16.13 6.45 14.20
C ALA A 173 16.41 5.75 12.85
N SER A 174 15.62 4.75 12.51
CA SER A 174 15.54 4.11 11.19
C SER A 174 14.14 3.56 10.97
N ALA A 175 13.72 3.44 9.73
CA ALA A 175 12.44 2.86 9.36
C ALA A 175 12.61 1.72 8.36
N LYS A 176 11.72 0.74 8.43
CA LYS A 176 11.69 -0.42 7.53
C LYS A 176 10.70 -0.14 6.41
N LEU A 177 11.18 -0.19 5.17
CA LEU A 177 10.36 -0.12 3.97
C LEU A 177 10.17 -1.54 3.42
N SER A 178 8.97 -2.09 3.55
CA SER A 178 8.58 -3.40 3.03
C SER A 178 7.93 -3.29 1.66
N SER A 179 7.69 -4.43 1.00
CA SER A 179 6.90 -4.49 -0.24
C SER A 179 5.46 -4.01 -0.05
N ASP A 180 4.82 -3.64 -1.14
CA ASP A 180 3.40 -3.26 -1.21
C ASP A 180 3.01 -2.09 -0.29
N LYS A 181 3.94 -1.15 -0.10
CA LYS A 181 3.68 0.08 0.64
C LYS A 181 3.28 1.22 -0.29
N GLY A 182 2.31 2.02 0.16
CA GLY A 182 1.87 3.21 -0.53
C GLY A 182 3.00 4.23 -0.69
N ILE A 183 2.97 4.95 -1.83
CA ILE A 183 3.86 6.08 -2.11
C ILE A 183 2.96 7.29 -2.40
N ASN A 184 3.15 8.36 -1.63
CA ASN A 184 2.42 9.61 -1.81
C ASN A 184 3.34 10.69 -2.38
N PHE A 185 2.81 11.48 -3.31
CA PHE A 185 3.47 12.62 -3.96
C PHE A 185 2.60 13.87 -3.81
N PRO A 186 2.60 14.52 -2.62
CA PRO A 186 1.59 15.54 -2.28
C PRO A 186 1.60 16.79 -3.16
N GLU A 187 2.73 17.07 -3.80
CA GLU A 187 2.95 18.28 -4.61
C GLU A 187 2.91 18.00 -6.11
N SER A 188 2.99 16.72 -6.50
CA SER A 188 3.05 16.32 -7.91
C SER A 188 1.65 16.24 -8.54
N GLU A 189 1.51 16.81 -9.71
CA GLU A 189 0.32 16.66 -10.54
C GLU A 189 0.44 15.40 -11.40
N LEU A 190 0.04 14.28 -10.81
CA LEU A 190 0.12 12.98 -11.47
C LEU A 190 -0.97 12.86 -12.55
N ASP A 191 -0.55 12.52 -13.78
CA ASP A 191 -1.44 12.22 -14.90
C ASP A 191 -1.73 10.72 -14.96
N LEU A 192 -2.64 10.28 -14.08
CA LEU A 192 -3.09 8.89 -14.02
C LEU A 192 -4.59 8.80 -14.33
N PRO A 193 -5.01 7.84 -15.16
CA PRO A 193 -6.42 7.54 -15.31
C PRO A 193 -6.97 6.99 -13.98
N ALA A 194 -8.14 7.45 -13.58
CA ALA A 194 -8.79 7.00 -12.35
C ALA A 194 -9.14 5.51 -12.36
N ILE A 195 -9.37 4.96 -13.54
CA ILE A 195 -9.61 3.54 -13.79
C ILE A 195 -8.61 3.09 -14.84
N THR A 196 -7.72 2.21 -14.44
CA THR A 196 -6.70 1.64 -15.32
C THR A 196 -7.24 0.42 -16.09
N PRO A 197 -6.62 0.01 -17.20
CA PRO A 197 -6.99 -1.24 -17.87
C PRO A 197 -6.96 -2.48 -16.95
N ALA A 198 -6.12 -2.47 -15.92
CA ALA A 198 -6.05 -3.55 -14.92
C ALA A 198 -7.26 -3.56 -13.97
N ASP A 199 -7.91 -2.41 -13.77
CA ASP A 199 -9.07 -2.30 -12.89
C ASP A 199 -10.37 -2.80 -13.56
N ILE A 200 -10.42 -2.83 -14.90
CA ILE A 200 -11.64 -3.19 -15.63
C ILE A 200 -12.18 -4.58 -15.25
N PRO A 201 -11.38 -5.67 -15.21
CA PRO A 201 -11.88 -6.99 -14.80
C PRO A 201 -12.35 -7.01 -13.34
N VAL A 202 -11.70 -6.21 -12.48
CA VAL A 202 -12.09 -6.06 -11.07
C VAL A 202 -13.42 -5.32 -10.97
N LEU A 203 -13.59 -4.26 -11.77
CA LEU A 203 -14.84 -3.50 -11.82
C LEU A 203 -16.01 -4.33 -12.36
N GLU A 204 -15.77 -5.20 -13.34
CA GLU A 204 -16.77 -6.18 -13.80
C GLU A 204 -17.24 -7.10 -12.66
N PHE A 205 -16.30 -7.64 -11.90
CA PHE A 205 -16.61 -8.48 -10.74
C PHE A 205 -17.38 -7.68 -9.67
N ILE A 206 -16.95 -6.45 -9.34
CA ILE A 206 -17.64 -5.57 -8.41
C ILE A 206 -19.06 -5.28 -8.89
N ALA A 207 -19.22 -4.95 -10.17
CA ALA A 207 -20.51 -4.66 -10.77
C ALA A 207 -21.49 -5.83 -10.65
N GLU A 208 -21.02 -7.07 -10.69
CA GLU A 208 -21.84 -8.27 -10.58
C GLU A 208 -22.19 -8.65 -9.14
N HIS A 209 -21.26 -8.48 -8.20
CA HIS A 209 -21.33 -9.08 -6.86
C HIS A 209 -21.41 -8.09 -5.71
N ALA A 210 -21.08 -6.81 -5.90
CA ALA A 210 -21.05 -5.84 -4.80
C ALA A 210 -22.34 -5.02 -4.73
N ASP A 211 -22.70 -4.62 -3.52
CA ASP A 211 -23.80 -3.69 -3.26
C ASP A 211 -23.38 -2.23 -3.38
N ILE A 212 -22.08 -1.95 -3.18
CA ILE A 212 -21.49 -0.59 -3.23
C ILE A 212 -20.08 -0.69 -3.82
N ALA A 213 -19.73 0.22 -4.73
CA ALA A 213 -18.38 0.35 -5.27
C ALA A 213 -17.63 1.53 -4.61
N GLY A 214 -16.46 1.29 -4.03
CA GLY A 214 -15.58 2.33 -3.49
C GLY A 214 -14.50 2.75 -4.49
N MET A 215 -14.40 4.05 -4.78
CA MET A 215 -13.38 4.61 -5.66
C MET A 215 -12.24 5.21 -4.85
N SER A 216 -11.07 4.58 -4.88
CA SER A 216 -9.86 5.11 -4.26
C SER A 216 -9.27 6.25 -5.10
N PHE A 217 -8.58 7.17 -4.45
CA PHE A 217 -7.91 8.30 -5.08
C PHE A 217 -8.79 9.09 -6.06
N ALA A 218 -10.06 9.32 -5.68
CA ALA A 218 -10.95 10.20 -6.43
C ALA A 218 -10.40 11.63 -6.39
N ASN A 219 -10.00 12.18 -7.53
CA ASN A 219 -9.31 13.47 -7.63
C ASN A 219 -10.07 14.52 -8.43
N THR A 220 -10.88 14.10 -9.40
CA THR A 220 -11.55 15.01 -10.34
C THR A 220 -12.99 14.57 -10.64
N PRO A 221 -13.86 15.48 -11.10
CA PRO A 221 -15.19 15.09 -11.60
C PRO A 221 -15.13 14.12 -12.78
N ASP A 222 -14.09 14.21 -13.62
CA ASP A 222 -13.91 13.31 -14.76
C ASP A 222 -13.62 11.88 -14.29
N ASP A 223 -12.92 11.71 -13.18
CA ASP A 223 -12.71 10.39 -12.55
C ASP A 223 -14.05 9.75 -12.16
N VAL A 224 -14.91 10.53 -11.50
CA VAL A 224 -16.25 10.08 -11.09
C VAL A 224 -17.08 9.72 -12.31
N LYS A 225 -17.08 10.60 -13.33
CA LYS A 225 -17.78 10.36 -14.58
C LYS A 225 -17.29 9.08 -15.26
N SER A 226 -15.97 8.86 -15.33
CA SER A 226 -15.38 7.64 -15.89
C SER A 226 -15.90 6.38 -15.20
N LEU A 227 -15.95 6.37 -13.86
CA LEU A 227 -16.51 5.24 -13.09
C LEU A 227 -17.98 4.99 -13.46
N LEU A 228 -18.79 6.05 -13.47
CA LEU A 228 -20.23 5.95 -13.78
C LEU A 228 -20.48 5.47 -15.22
N ASP A 229 -19.66 5.92 -16.18
CA ASP A 229 -19.74 5.52 -17.58
C ASP A 229 -19.41 4.02 -17.75
N HIS A 230 -18.35 3.52 -17.07
CA HIS A 230 -18.00 2.09 -17.08
C HIS A 230 -19.09 1.23 -16.46
N LEU A 231 -19.60 1.61 -15.27
CA LEU A 231 -20.74 0.91 -14.65
C LEU A 231 -21.98 0.93 -15.53
N GLY A 232 -22.21 2.03 -16.22
CA GLY A 232 -23.31 2.15 -17.19
C GLY A 232 -23.16 1.18 -18.39
N GLN A 233 -21.95 1.07 -18.93
CA GLN A 233 -21.62 0.12 -20.02
C GLN A 233 -21.79 -1.34 -19.60
N MET A 234 -21.51 -1.66 -18.33
CA MET A 234 -21.71 -2.99 -17.73
C MET A 234 -23.18 -3.27 -17.36
N GLY A 235 -24.11 -2.36 -17.67
CA GLY A 235 -25.53 -2.51 -17.34
C GLY A 235 -25.85 -2.32 -15.84
N LYS A 236 -24.92 -1.79 -15.05
CA LYS A 236 -25.06 -1.55 -13.60
C LYS A 236 -25.25 -0.07 -13.26
N LYS A 237 -25.92 0.63 -14.13
CA LYS A 237 -26.32 2.02 -13.90
C LYS A 237 -27.14 2.12 -12.59
N GLY A 238 -26.61 2.88 -11.63
CA GLY A 238 -27.26 3.06 -10.33
C GLY A 238 -26.65 2.22 -9.20
N LEU A 239 -25.58 1.42 -9.45
CA LEU A 239 -24.81 0.85 -8.35
C LEU A 239 -24.30 1.98 -7.45
N PRO A 240 -24.55 1.95 -6.13
CA PRO A 240 -24.06 2.95 -5.21
C PRO A 240 -22.54 3.11 -5.27
N ILE A 241 -22.04 4.34 -5.22
CA ILE A 241 -20.60 4.61 -5.24
C ILE A 241 -20.17 5.38 -3.98
N VAL A 242 -18.95 5.15 -3.52
CA VAL A 242 -18.31 5.90 -2.44
C VAL A 242 -17.01 6.49 -2.94
N LEU A 243 -16.90 7.81 -2.89
CA LEU A 243 -15.68 8.54 -3.23
C LEU A 243 -14.74 8.55 -2.01
N LYS A 244 -13.55 7.98 -2.14
CA LYS A 244 -12.53 8.02 -1.09
C LYS A 244 -11.65 9.26 -1.30
N ILE A 245 -11.72 10.17 -0.34
CA ILE A 245 -10.93 11.41 -0.37
C ILE A 245 -9.63 11.15 0.37
N GLU A 246 -8.56 11.03 -0.41
CA GLU A 246 -7.22 10.58 0.02
C GLU A 246 -6.13 11.60 -0.28
N THR A 247 -6.42 12.59 -1.15
CA THR A 247 -5.42 13.52 -1.66
C THR A 247 -5.84 14.98 -1.48
N ARG A 248 -4.85 15.88 -1.52
CA ARG A 248 -5.08 17.33 -1.57
C ARG A 248 -5.96 17.73 -2.75
N ARG A 249 -5.71 17.14 -3.93
CA ARG A 249 -6.46 17.40 -5.17
C ARG A 249 -7.91 16.93 -5.05
N GLY A 250 -8.13 15.72 -4.51
CA GLY A 250 -9.47 15.18 -4.25
C GLY A 250 -10.26 16.05 -3.29
N PHE A 251 -9.65 16.53 -2.21
CA PHE A 251 -10.29 17.47 -1.30
C PHE A 251 -10.64 18.80 -1.98
N ALA A 252 -9.72 19.39 -2.74
CA ALA A 252 -9.96 20.65 -3.44
C ALA A 252 -11.10 20.56 -4.45
N ASN A 253 -11.27 19.43 -5.12
CA ASN A 253 -12.29 19.19 -6.13
C ASN A 253 -13.57 18.54 -5.58
N LEU A 254 -13.64 18.26 -4.28
CA LEU A 254 -14.76 17.53 -3.68
C LEU A 254 -16.14 18.14 -4.02
N PRO A 255 -16.37 19.46 -3.99
CA PRO A 255 -17.67 20.03 -4.36
C PRO A 255 -18.11 19.65 -5.79
N ALA A 256 -17.20 19.72 -6.76
CA ALA A 256 -17.48 19.38 -8.14
C ALA A 256 -17.65 17.85 -8.34
N MET A 257 -16.87 17.03 -7.63
CA MET A 257 -17.02 15.58 -7.62
C MET A 257 -18.36 15.15 -7.02
N LEU A 258 -18.83 15.81 -5.95
CA LEU A 258 -20.14 15.55 -5.36
C LEU A 258 -21.25 15.81 -6.38
N LEU A 259 -21.20 16.93 -7.10
CA LEU A 259 -22.20 17.24 -8.14
C LEU A 259 -22.22 16.18 -9.25
N GLU A 260 -21.07 15.63 -9.61
CA GLU A 260 -21.01 14.54 -10.58
C GLU A 260 -21.53 13.23 -10.00
N ALA A 261 -21.13 12.87 -8.77
CA ALA A 261 -21.56 11.66 -8.09
C ALA A 261 -23.07 11.62 -7.82
N MET A 262 -23.67 12.76 -7.53
CA MET A 262 -25.13 12.90 -7.28
C MET A 262 -25.98 12.69 -8.54
N LYS A 263 -25.40 12.57 -9.72
CA LYS A 263 -26.11 12.08 -10.92
C LYS A 263 -26.47 10.60 -10.81
N ASN A 264 -25.76 9.87 -9.93
CA ASN A 264 -26.10 8.50 -9.57
C ASN A 264 -27.14 8.49 -8.45
N PRO A 265 -28.09 7.53 -8.43
CA PRO A 265 -29.15 7.46 -7.41
C PRO A 265 -28.65 7.38 -5.97
N ALA A 266 -27.46 6.83 -5.76
CA ALA A 266 -26.84 6.72 -4.45
C ALA A 266 -25.33 6.94 -4.53
N CYS A 267 -24.83 7.84 -3.69
CA CYS A 267 -23.40 8.08 -3.53
C CYS A 267 -23.06 8.38 -2.07
N GLY A 268 -21.80 8.22 -1.70
CA GLY A 268 -21.24 8.53 -0.39
C GLY A 268 -19.81 9.04 -0.50
N VAL A 269 -19.28 9.53 0.61
CA VAL A 269 -17.88 9.98 0.72
C VAL A 269 -17.19 9.25 1.86
N MET A 270 -15.97 8.77 1.65
CA MET A 270 -15.12 8.24 2.70
C MET A 270 -13.99 9.21 2.98
N ILE A 271 -13.87 9.63 4.22
CA ILE A 271 -12.72 10.42 4.71
C ILE A 271 -11.59 9.44 5.02
N ALA A 272 -10.70 9.22 4.06
CA ALA A 272 -9.59 8.27 4.18
C ALA A 272 -8.37 8.95 4.83
N ARG A 273 -8.42 9.07 6.15
CA ARG A 273 -7.56 9.94 6.95
C ARG A 273 -6.08 9.55 6.93
N GLY A 274 -5.73 8.28 6.65
CA GLY A 274 -4.36 7.83 6.56
C GLY A 274 -3.58 8.59 5.48
N ASP A 275 -3.94 8.42 4.22
CA ASP A 275 -3.33 9.11 3.09
C ASP A 275 -3.57 10.61 3.14
N LEU A 276 -4.78 11.03 3.50
CA LEU A 276 -5.14 12.45 3.56
C LEU A 276 -4.26 13.24 4.54
N ALA A 277 -3.84 12.63 5.66
CA ALA A 277 -2.94 13.26 6.62
C ALA A 277 -1.53 13.47 6.04
N VAL A 278 -1.05 12.51 5.26
CA VAL A 278 0.25 12.59 4.57
C VAL A 278 0.23 13.67 3.50
N GLU A 279 -0.86 13.76 2.75
CA GLU A 279 -1.06 14.69 1.65
C GLU A 279 -1.20 16.17 2.09
N LEU A 280 -1.86 16.39 3.22
CA LEU A 280 -2.21 17.74 3.69
C LEU A 280 -1.35 18.25 4.84
N GLY A 281 -0.66 17.35 5.54
CA GLY A 281 -0.04 17.59 6.83
C GLY A 281 -1.02 17.33 7.99
N PHE A 282 -0.49 16.81 9.08
CA PHE A 282 -1.30 16.38 10.23
C PHE A 282 -2.08 17.52 10.89
N GLU A 283 -1.51 18.75 10.89
CA GLU A 283 -2.13 19.93 11.48
C GLU A 283 -3.43 20.32 10.77
N ARG A 284 -3.48 20.12 9.46
CA ARG A 284 -4.66 20.46 8.64
C ARG A 284 -5.72 19.38 8.64
N LEU A 285 -5.38 18.16 9.01
CA LEU A 285 -6.32 17.03 8.92
C LEU A 285 -7.62 17.30 9.68
N ALA A 286 -7.55 17.85 10.90
CA ALA A 286 -8.72 18.14 11.71
C ALA A 286 -9.68 19.12 11.03
N GLU A 287 -9.14 20.18 10.42
CA GLU A 287 -9.89 21.18 9.66
C GLU A 287 -10.56 20.56 8.43
N VAL A 288 -9.81 19.79 7.67
CA VAL A 288 -10.27 19.17 6.43
C VAL A 288 -11.39 18.15 6.68
N GLN A 289 -11.27 17.36 7.73
CA GLN A 289 -12.35 16.45 8.15
C GLN A 289 -13.67 17.19 8.40
N GLU A 290 -13.61 18.33 9.08
CA GLU A 290 -14.78 19.18 9.31
C GLU A 290 -15.38 19.69 8.01
N GLU A 291 -14.55 20.20 7.10
CA GLU A 291 -15.03 20.74 5.83
C GLU A 291 -15.66 19.66 4.95
N ILE A 292 -15.11 18.43 4.94
CA ILE A 292 -15.72 17.29 4.22
C ILE A 292 -17.08 16.95 4.83
N LEU A 293 -17.17 16.85 6.17
CA LEU A 293 -18.46 16.57 6.85
C LEU A 293 -19.52 17.64 6.52
N TRP A 294 -19.16 18.92 6.50
CA TRP A 294 -20.08 19.99 6.16
C TRP A 294 -20.54 19.96 4.70
N LEU A 295 -19.65 19.64 3.77
CA LEU A 295 -19.99 19.46 2.36
C LEU A 295 -20.94 18.27 2.16
N CYS A 296 -20.67 17.16 2.84
CA CYS A 296 -21.55 15.98 2.80
C CYS A 296 -22.93 16.28 3.41
N GLU A 297 -23.00 16.98 4.55
CA GLU A 297 -24.23 17.42 5.16
C GLU A 297 -25.04 18.34 4.24
N ALA A 298 -24.40 19.35 3.64
CA ALA A 298 -25.05 20.27 2.71
C ALA A 298 -25.56 19.58 1.44
N ALA A 299 -24.86 18.53 0.98
CA ALA A 299 -25.25 17.74 -0.18
C ALA A 299 -26.24 16.60 0.16
N HIS A 300 -26.56 16.36 1.42
CA HIS A 300 -27.31 15.20 1.90
C HIS A 300 -26.68 13.87 1.45
N VAL A 301 -25.36 13.79 1.45
CA VAL A 301 -24.57 12.62 1.07
C VAL A 301 -23.94 11.99 2.32
N PRO A 302 -24.11 10.69 2.58
CA PRO A 302 -23.54 10.04 3.75
C PRO A 302 -22.01 10.06 3.71
N ALA A 303 -21.41 10.27 4.89
CA ALA A 303 -19.97 10.23 5.11
C ALA A 303 -19.57 8.98 5.87
N ILE A 304 -18.40 8.42 5.53
CA ILE A 304 -17.77 7.31 6.24
C ILE A 304 -16.50 7.84 6.93
N TRP A 305 -16.49 7.77 8.25
CA TRP A 305 -15.31 8.08 9.07
C TRP A 305 -14.36 6.89 9.05
N ALA A 306 -13.23 7.00 8.37
CA ALA A 306 -12.40 5.86 8.04
C ALA A 306 -10.95 6.00 8.47
N THR A 307 -10.27 4.86 8.50
CA THR A 307 -8.87 4.60 8.84
C THR A 307 -8.51 4.91 10.31
N GLN A 308 -7.71 4.04 10.89
CA GLN A 308 -7.11 4.17 12.24
C GLN A 308 -8.10 4.36 13.41
N VAL A 309 -9.38 4.06 13.23
CA VAL A 309 -10.36 4.12 14.32
C VAL A 309 -10.20 2.89 15.21
N LEU A 310 -9.91 3.11 16.51
CA LEU A 310 -9.66 2.05 17.50
C LEU A 310 -8.67 0.98 17.00
N GLU A 311 -7.66 1.39 16.25
CA GLU A 311 -6.74 0.46 15.59
C GLU A 311 -5.87 -0.30 16.58
N SER A 312 -5.36 0.38 17.64
CA SER A 312 -4.60 -0.29 18.71
C SER A 312 -5.47 -1.26 19.48
N LEU A 313 -6.74 -0.91 19.72
CA LEU A 313 -7.69 -1.84 20.33
C LEU A 313 -7.89 -3.07 19.44
N ALA A 314 -8.16 -2.88 18.15
CA ALA A 314 -8.41 -3.99 17.22
C ALA A 314 -7.19 -4.90 17.05
N LYS A 315 -5.98 -4.34 17.01
CA LYS A 315 -4.73 -5.09 16.78
C LYS A 315 -4.08 -5.64 18.06
N GLN A 316 -4.14 -4.90 19.19
CA GLN A 316 -3.38 -5.18 20.40
C GLN A 316 -4.26 -5.42 21.64
N GLY A 317 -5.57 -5.25 21.54
CA GLY A 317 -6.51 -5.43 22.65
C GLY A 317 -6.55 -4.29 23.66
N SER A 318 -5.85 -3.18 23.40
CA SER A 318 -5.83 -2.03 24.32
C SER A 318 -5.89 -0.71 23.56
N PRO A 319 -6.92 0.15 23.80
CA PRO A 319 -7.05 1.42 23.12
C PRO A 319 -6.17 2.50 23.74
N THR A 320 -5.78 3.48 22.94
CA THR A 320 -5.23 4.74 23.45
C THR A 320 -6.34 5.76 23.74
N ARG A 321 -6.03 6.75 24.58
CA ARG A 321 -7.00 7.86 24.84
C ARG A 321 -7.33 8.64 23.60
N ALA A 322 -6.35 8.82 22.69
CA ALA A 322 -6.55 9.52 21.43
C ALA A 322 -7.54 8.79 20.52
N GLU A 323 -7.45 7.45 20.42
CA GLU A 323 -8.38 6.63 19.66
C GLU A 323 -9.82 6.69 20.18
N ILE A 324 -9.99 6.75 21.52
CA ILE A 324 -11.32 6.90 22.11
C ILE A 324 -11.94 8.25 21.73
N THR A 325 -11.15 9.32 21.78
CA THR A 325 -11.61 10.67 21.37
C THR A 325 -11.92 10.72 19.89
N ASP A 326 -11.09 10.11 19.06
CA ASP A 326 -11.30 10.02 17.63
C ASP A 326 -12.56 9.21 17.27
N ALA A 327 -12.77 8.06 17.93
CA ALA A 327 -13.98 7.27 17.75
C ALA A 327 -15.24 8.05 18.13
N ALA A 328 -15.19 8.91 19.17
CA ALA A 328 -16.29 9.79 19.53
C ALA A 328 -16.59 10.85 18.47
N MET A 329 -15.57 11.34 17.74
CA MET A 329 -15.77 12.24 16.59
C MET A 329 -16.47 11.56 15.42
N GLY A 330 -16.28 10.25 15.28
CA GLY A 330 -16.95 9.43 14.25
C GLY A 330 -18.49 9.44 14.34
N ASN A 331 -19.06 9.84 15.50
CA ASN A 331 -20.52 10.02 15.65
C ASN A 331 -21.12 11.12 14.73
N ARG A 332 -20.29 11.91 14.08
CA ARG A 332 -20.69 12.94 13.11
C ARG A 332 -20.83 12.42 11.68
N ALA A 333 -20.42 11.19 11.44
CA ALA A 333 -20.57 10.48 10.16
C ALA A 333 -21.65 9.40 10.27
N GLU A 334 -22.26 9.04 9.16
CA GLU A 334 -23.30 8.01 9.10
C GLU A 334 -22.71 6.60 9.23
N CYS A 335 -21.43 6.44 8.99
CA CYS A 335 -20.71 5.17 9.09
C CYS A 335 -19.30 5.36 9.64
N VAL A 336 -18.84 4.41 10.44
CA VAL A 336 -17.45 4.34 10.93
C VAL A 336 -16.81 3.04 10.47
N MET A 337 -15.65 3.13 9.84
CA MET A 337 -14.89 1.96 9.40
C MET A 337 -13.88 1.55 10.47
N LEU A 338 -13.91 0.28 10.86
CA LEU A 338 -12.90 -0.35 11.72
C LEU A 338 -11.92 -1.18 10.88
N ASN A 339 -10.66 -1.22 11.30
CA ASN A 339 -9.65 -2.09 10.71
C ASN A 339 -9.77 -3.53 11.25
N LYS A 340 -9.31 -4.51 10.44
CA LYS A 340 -9.20 -5.90 10.87
C LYS A 340 -8.18 -6.06 12.01
N GLY A 341 -8.43 -7.03 12.88
CA GLY A 341 -7.52 -7.39 13.96
C GLY A 341 -8.08 -8.52 14.81
N PRO A 342 -7.25 -9.16 15.64
CA PRO A 342 -7.68 -10.27 16.50
C PRO A 342 -8.72 -9.85 17.55
N HIS A 343 -8.76 -8.55 17.91
CA HIS A 343 -9.69 -7.96 18.88
C HIS A 343 -10.79 -7.12 18.22
N ILE A 344 -11.19 -7.47 17.01
CA ILE A 344 -12.20 -6.69 16.25
C ILE A 344 -13.56 -6.67 16.97
N LEU A 345 -13.96 -7.73 17.65
CA LEU A 345 -15.23 -7.77 18.38
C LEU A 345 -15.24 -6.80 19.55
N GLU A 346 -14.13 -6.70 20.29
CA GLU A 346 -13.95 -5.73 21.36
C GLU A 346 -14.00 -4.30 20.80
N ALA A 347 -13.37 -4.05 19.66
CA ALA A 347 -13.41 -2.75 18.99
C ALA A 347 -14.83 -2.36 18.54
N VAL A 348 -15.60 -3.29 17.97
CA VAL A 348 -17.01 -3.07 17.60
C VAL A 348 -17.85 -2.73 18.83
N ASN A 349 -17.70 -3.48 19.92
CA ASN A 349 -18.45 -3.25 21.16
C ASN A 349 -18.10 -1.90 21.79
N ALA A 350 -16.80 -1.57 21.85
CA ALA A 350 -16.33 -0.27 22.36
C ALA A 350 -16.86 0.89 21.52
N LEU A 351 -16.77 0.79 20.20
CA LEU A 351 -17.30 1.80 19.29
C LEU A 351 -18.81 2.01 19.49
N ASN A 352 -19.58 0.92 19.54
CA ASN A 352 -21.03 0.99 19.76
C ASN A 352 -21.39 1.69 21.09
N ASP A 353 -20.65 1.40 22.17
CA ASP A 353 -20.86 2.05 23.46
C ASP A 353 -20.50 3.56 23.42
N ILE A 354 -19.36 3.89 22.78
CA ILE A 354 -18.95 5.29 22.56
C ILE A 354 -20.01 6.06 21.78
N LEU A 355 -20.45 5.55 20.63
CA LEU A 355 -21.41 6.21 19.78
C LEU A 355 -22.75 6.42 20.49
N LYS A 356 -23.27 5.41 21.20
CA LYS A 356 -24.49 5.53 22.02
C LYS A 356 -24.38 6.62 23.09
N ARG A 357 -23.22 6.75 23.73
CA ARG A 357 -23.00 7.81 24.73
C ARG A 357 -22.90 9.19 24.09
N MET A 358 -22.33 9.28 22.90
CA MET A 358 -22.17 10.54 22.18
C MET A 358 -23.46 11.05 21.53
N GLU A 359 -24.39 10.19 21.18
CA GLU A 359 -25.66 10.53 20.52
C GLU A 359 -26.43 11.66 21.23
N THR A 360 -26.46 11.63 22.57
CA THR A 360 -27.15 12.67 23.37
C THR A 360 -26.36 13.97 23.51
N HIS A 361 -25.07 13.97 23.20
CA HIS A 361 -24.18 15.13 23.39
C HIS A 361 -24.09 16.00 22.13
N GLN A 362 -24.31 15.46 20.95
CA GLN A 362 -24.16 16.20 19.70
C GLN A 362 -25.32 17.14 19.37
N LEU A 363 -26.53 16.84 19.83
CA LEU A 363 -27.69 17.76 19.70
C LEU A 363 -27.50 19.12 20.41
N LYS A 364 -26.48 19.25 21.28
CA LYS A 364 -26.17 20.48 22.03
C LYS A 364 -25.01 21.30 21.47
N LYS A 365 -24.29 20.81 20.45
CA LYS A 365 -23.15 21.52 19.83
C LYS A 365 -23.27 21.52 18.32
N MET A 366 -24.21 22.29 17.79
CA MET A 366 -24.16 22.71 16.40
C MET A 366 -22.88 23.55 16.24
N SER A 367 -21.92 23.05 15.45
CA SER A 367 -20.74 23.82 15.07
C SER A 367 -21.23 25.08 14.33
N MET A 368 -20.73 26.24 14.69
CA MET A 368 -20.99 27.42 13.91
C MET A 368 -20.33 27.24 12.54
N LEU A 369 -21.13 27.24 11.47
CA LEU A 369 -20.61 27.20 10.11
C LEU A 369 -19.70 28.43 9.89
N ARG A 370 -18.46 28.18 9.53
CA ARG A 370 -17.52 29.22 9.11
C ARG A 370 -17.39 29.17 7.58
N GLU A 371 -16.81 30.21 7.02
CA GLU A 371 -16.46 30.24 5.62
C GLU A 371 -15.51 29.09 5.27
N LEU A 372 -15.84 28.30 4.25
CA LEU A 372 -15.00 27.20 3.80
C LEU A 372 -13.78 27.73 3.07
N ARG A 373 -12.58 27.24 3.43
CA ARG A 373 -11.35 27.62 2.72
C ARG A 373 -11.34 27.17 1.26
N LEU A 374 -12.06 26.11 0.92
CA LEU A 374 -12.28 25.69 -0.46
C LEU A 374 -12.93 26.78 -1.33
N ALA A 375 -13.76 27.63 -0.75
CA ALA A 375 -14.42 28.72 -1.48
C ALA A 375 -13.44 29.71 -2.14
N TYR A 376 -12.22 29.82 -1.62
CA TYR A 376 -11.18 30.65 -2.23
C TYR A 376 -10.52 30.06 -3.48
N ASN A 377 -10.70 28.78 -3.72
CA ASN A 377 -10.12 28.07 -4.86
C ASN A 377 -11.02 28.10 -6.11
N PHE A 378 -12.25 28.60 -6.00
CA PHE A 378 -13.10 28.76 -7.17
C PHE A 378 -12.77 30.11 -7.87
N PRO A 379 -12.46 30.09 -9.18
CA PRO A 379 -12.37 31.34 -9.92
C PRO A 379 -13.71 32.07 -9.86
N ARG A 380 -13.66 33.34 -9.49
CA ARG A 380 -14.81 34.23 -9.48
C ARG A 380 -15.27 34.53 -10.89
#